data_954d54fa0887798f04f675c9c53cc545
#
_entry.id   954d54fa0887798f04f675c9c53cc545
#
_cell.length_a   1.000
_cell.length_b   1.000
_cell.length_c   1.000
_cell.angle_alpha   90.00
_cell.angle_beta   90.00
_cell.angle_gamma   90.00
#
_symmetry.space_group_name_H-M   'P 1'
#
loop_
_entity.id
_entity.type
_entity.pdbx_description
1 polymer ?
#
loop_
_entity_poly.entity_id
_entity_poly.type
_entity_poly.pdbx_seq_one_letter_code
_entity_poly.pdbx_strand_id
1 'polypeptide(L)'
;MTHPDYVRNRPLTVRDATEREVTIDVHPAGSLRVDVRDAGGAVADARVIVRKHGAIVAVGRSNETGAFRTGDIEQGPYTVGVVKSGYFRNVTETTVDGETRLGVSIRQGSIRLGVRVVDPHFSPPRPVGNATVRIADVGEFRTLDAGTQTVDVPVNTDLTITVTKAAYAANETTVSVGEEAIEVTRSISRTPLVNLTAVNERVVVGERVVVRAVDEYGDPIEGAQVSLDGETAALTGADGRAAVRLETAGNHTLEASANGRIAEPVTVVAVRPGSGTATATAVRTDTPSPTPTPTPEPTTSATIPGFTLGATLAALVAAALVTLGRRGRRDD
;
A
#
# COMPACT_ATOMS: atom_id res chain seq x y z
N MET A 1 -53.00 -23.32 8.00
CA MET A 1 -54.00 -23.67 6.96
C MET A 1 -53.26 -23.64 5.65
N THR A 2 -53.26 -24.71 4.87
CA THR A 2 -52.64 -24.82 3.55
C THR A 2 -53.73 -25.15 2.54
N HIS A 3 -53.72 -24.56 1.35
CA HIS A 3 -54.63 -24.82 0.25
C HIS A 3 -53.81 -25.16 -1.00
N PRO A 4 -54.15 -26.16 -1.79
CA PRO A 4 -53.34 -26.57 -2.95
C PRO A 4 -53.27 -25.52 -4.07
N ASP A 5 -54.35 -24.74 -4.25
CA ASP A 5 -54.47 -23.80 -5.38
C ASP A 5 -54.26 -22.33 -5.00
N TYR A 6 -54.10 -22.01 -3.72
CA TYR A 6 -53.95 -20.64 -3.23
C TYR A 6 -52.82 -20.52 -2.22
N VAL A 7 -52.09 -19.43 -2.34
CA VAL A 7 -50.91 -19.15 -1.53
C VAL A 7 -50.86 -17.69 -1.12
N ARG A 8 -50.08 -17.42 -0.07
CA ARG A 8 -49.74 -16.09 0.39
C ARG A 8 -48.22 -16.01 0.56
N ASN A 9 -47.55 -15.04 -0.09
CA ASN A 9 -46.10 -14.85 -0.02
C ASN A 9 -45.59 -14.46 1.37
N ARG A 10 -46.48 -13.89 2.20
CA ARG A 10 -46.12 -13.47 3.57
C ARG A 10 -47.04 -14.18 4.56
N PRO A 11 -46.46 -14.86 5.58
CA PRO A 11 -47.26 -15.43 6.65
C PRO A 11 -48.09 -14.33 7.37
N LEU A 12 -49.33 -14.62 7.68
CA LEU A 12 -50.18 -13.79 8.57
C LEU A 12 -50.22 -14.48 9.92
N THR A 13 -49.75 -13.81 10.96
CA THR A 13 -49.91 -14.27 12.34
C THR A 13 -51.11 -13.55 12.95
N VAL A 14 -52.16 -14.30 13.30
CA VAL A 14 -53.32 -13.78 13.99
C VAL A 14 -53.19 -14.21 15.46
N ARG A 15 -53.17 -13.22 16.37
CA ARG A 15 -53.21 -13.45 17.81
C ARG A 15 -54.65 -13.26 18.27
N ASP A 16 -55.06 -14.03 19.26
CA ASP A 16 -56.42 -13.96 19.86
C ASP A 16 -57.54 -14.17 18.84
N ALA A 17 -57.38 -15.18 17.97
CA ALA A 17 -58.33 -15.51 16.89
C ALA A 17 -59.63 -16.17 17.35
N THR A 18 -59.76 -16.50 18.61
CA THR A 18 -60.93 -17.24 19.14
C THR A 18 -62.21 -16.41 19.23
N GLU A 19 -62.08 -15.07 19.15
CA GLU A 19 -63.19 -14.13 19.33
C GLU A 19 -63.38 -13.16 18.14
N ARG A 20 -62.68 -13.37 17.02
CA ARG A 20 -62.73 -12.45 15.87
C ARG A 20 -62.85 -13.20 14.55
N GLU A 21 -63.70 -12.68 13.68
CA GLU A 21 -63.67 -13.05 12.27
C GLU A 21 -62.45 -12.42 11.63
N VAL A 22 -61.61 -13.24 10.96
CA VAL A 22 -60.41 -12.79 10.28
C VAL A 22 -60.54 -13.15 8.82
N THR A 23 -60.57 -12.13 7.98
CA THR A 23 -60.50 -12.30 6.51
C THR A 23 -59.03 -12.37 6.09
N ILE A 24 -58.67 -13.42 5.39
CA ILE A 24 -57.29 -13.62 4.86
C ILE A 24 -57.37 -13.57 3.33
N ASP A 25 -56.74 -12.58 2.75
CA ASP A 25 -56.55 -12.50 1.28
C ASP A 25 -55.50 -13.53 0.84
N VAL A 26 -55.90 -14.40 -0.07
CA VAL A 26 -55.03 -15.38 -0.70
C VAL A 26 -55.10 -15.20 -2.22
N HIS A 27 -54.04 -15.55 -2.90
CA HIS A 27 -53.95 -15.44 -4.35
C HIS A 27 -53.74 -16.82 -4.99
N PRO A 28 -54.10 -17.01 -6.25
CA PRO A 28 -53.78 -18.26 -6.97
C PRO A 28 -52.28 -18.58 -6.86
N ALA A 29 -51.96 -19.85 -6.65
CA ALA A 29 -50.64 -20.35 -6.56
C ALA A 29 -49.99 -20.42 -7.95
N GLY A 30 -48.70 -20.12 -8.01
CA GLY A 30 -47.85 -20.28 -9.19
C GLY A 30 -46.44 -20.62 -8.77
N SER A 31 -45.58 -20.94 -9.70
CA SER A 31 -44.14 -21.17 -9.47
C SER A 31 -43.32 -20.51 -10.53
N LEU A 32 -42.10 -20.12 -10.18
CA LEU A 32 -41.16 -19.52 -11.10
C LEU A 32 -39.88 -20.36 -11.19
N ARG A 33 -39.53 -20.76 -12.40
CA ARG A 33 -38.22 -21.31 -12.74
C ARG A 33 -37.39 -20.24 -13.45
N VAL A 34 -36.22 -19.93 -12.91
CA VAL A 34 -35.23 -19.01 -13.48
C VAL A 34 -34.09 -19.83 -14.04
N ASP A 35 -33.84 -19.73 -15.35
CA ASP A 35 -32.71 -20.36 -16.02
C ASP A 35 -31.65 -19.29 -16.30
N VAL A 36 -30.52 -19.30 -15.55
CA VAL A 36 -29.43 -18.32 -15.64
C VAL A 36 -28.39 -18.80 -16.64
N ARG A 37 -28.03 -17.95 -17.58
CA ARG A 37 -27.06 -18.26 -18.66
C ARG A 37 -26.11 -17.10 -18.93
N ASP A 38 -24.95 -17.41 -19.49
CA ASP A 38 -24.05 -16.47 -20.13
C ASP A 38 -23.76 -16.90 -21.59
N ALA A 39 -22.75 -16.27 -22.23
CA ALA A 39 -22.34 -16.64 -23.58
C ALA A 39 -21.78 -18.08 -23.68
N GLY A 40 -21.27 -18.65 -22.59
CA GLY A 40 -20.72 -20.00 -22.51
C GLY A 40 -21.77 -21.07 -22.14
N GLY A 41 -22.98 -20.69 -21.75
CA GLY A 41 -24.04 -21.62 -21.40
C GLY A 41 -24.69 -21.38 -20.04
N ALA A 42 -24.99 -22.48 -19.33
CA ALA A 42 -25.61 -22.42 -18.02
C ALA A 42 -24.65 -21.87 -16.94
N VAL A 43 -25.15 -21.00 -16.08
CA VAL A 43 -24.35 -20.41 -14.99
C VAL A 43 -24.84 -20.96 -13.65
N ALA A 44 -24.02 -21.78 -13.01
CA ALA A 44 -24.25 -22.29 -11.66
C ALA A 44 -23.92 -21.23 -10.60
N ASP A 45 -24.42 -21.42 -9.39
CA ASP A 45 -24.10 -20.65 -8.19
C ASP A 45 -24.41 -19.14 -8.28
N ALA A 46 -25.25 -18.72 -9.23
CA ALA A 46 -25.74 -17.35 -9.29
C ALA A 46 -26.84 -17.15 -8.25
N ARG A 47 -26.73 -16.10 -7.43
CA ARG A 47 -27.75 -15.73 -6.44
C ARG A 47 -28.94 -15.12 -7.17
N VAL A 48 -30.10 -15.76 -7.03
CA VAL A 48 -31.39 -15.31 -7.58
C VAL A 48 -32.23 -14.76 -6.45
N ILE A 49 -32.77 -13.56 -6.64
CA ILE A 49 -33.62 -12.85 -5.67
C ILE A 49 -34.91 -12.48 -6.35
N VAL A 50 -36.02 -13.05 -5.89
CA VAL A 50 -37.36 -12.81 -6.44
C VAL A 50 -38.11 -11.87 -5.51
N ARG A 51 -38.62 -10.75 -6.05
CA ARG A 51 -39.35 -9.72 -5.28
C ARG A 51 -40.71 -9.47 -5.87
N LYS A 52 -41.68 -9.22 -4.98
CA LYS A 52 -43.02 -8.71 -5.31
C LYS A 52 -43.25 -7.42 -4.53
N HIS A 53 -43.55 -6.32 -5.24
CA HIS A 53 -43.70 -4.98 -4.65
C HIS A 53 -42.53 -4.59 -3.72
N GLY A 54 -41.27 -4.85 -4.17
CA GLY A 54 -40.06 -4.56 -3.44
C GLY A 54 -39.69 -5.56 -2.32
N ALA A 55 -40.66 -6.38 -1.84
CA ALA A 55 -40.42 -7.38 -0.80
C ALA A 55 -39.78 -8.66 -1.39
N ILE A 56 -38.82 -9.23 -0.69
CA ILE A 56 -38.22 -10.52 -1.06
C ILE A 56 -39.24 -11.63 -0.78
N VAL A 57 -39.52 -12.44 -1.79
CA VAL A 57 -40.41 -13.60 -1.75
C VAL A 57 -39.64 -14.91 -1.76
N ALA A 58 -38.58 -14.97 -2.60
CA ALA A 58 -37.71 -16.13 -2.66
C ALA A 58 -36.27 -15.69 -2.92
N VAL A 59 -35.33 -16.42 -2.33
CA VAL A 59 -33.89 -16.28 -2.55
C VAL A 59 -33.26 -17.66 -2.64
N GLY A 60 -32.35 -17.84 -3.57
CA GLY A 60 -31.57 -19.05 -3.69
C GLY A 60 -30.44 -18.90 -4.67
N ARG A 61 -29.84 -20.04 -5.06
CA ARG A 61 -28.76 -20.09 -6.03
C ARG A 61 -29.14 -20.99 -7.19
N SER A 62 -28.67 -20.68 -8.39
CA SER A 62 -28.79 -21.55 -9.55
C SER A 62 -27.94 -22.82 -9.36
N ASN A 63 -28.46 -23.95 -9.78
CA ASN A 63 -27.76 -25.22 -9.73
C ASN A 63 -26.77 -25.37 -10.92
N GLU A 64 -26.15 -26.53 -11.08
CA GLU A 64 -25.19 -26.82 -12.16
C GLU A 64 -25.73 -26.63 -13.57
N THR A 65 -27.07 -26.78 -13.74
CA THR A 65 -27.76 -26.52 -15.03
C THR A 65 -28.21 -25.07 -15.18
N GLY A 66 -27.79 -24.17 -14.27
CA GLY A 66 -28.18 -22.76 -14.24
C GLY A 66 -29.59 -22.51 -13.72
N ALA A 67 -30.30 -23.53 -13.25
CA ALA A 67 -31.70 -23.42 -12.85
C ALA A 67 -31.87 -23.11 -11.36
N PHE A 68 -32.77 -22.17 -11.05
CA PHE A 68 -33.34 -21.91 -9.74
C PHE A 68 -34.87 -22.06 -9.81
N ARG A 69 -35.48 -22.64 -8.79
CA ARG A 69 -36.95 -22.75 -8.70
C ARG A 69 -37.44 -22.16 -7.38
N THR A 70 -38.50 -21.42 -7.44
CA THR A 70 -39.28 -21.06 -6.24
C THR A 70 -40.11 -22.24 -5.82
N GLY A 71 -40.60 -22.25 -4.56
CA GLY A 71 -41.82 -22.99 -4.19
C GLY A 71 -43.03 -22.27 -4.77
N ASP A 72 -44.21 -22.60 -4.19
CA ASP A 72 -45.44 -21.93 -4.54
C ASP A 72 -45.41 -20.46 -4.07
N ILE A 73 -45.67 -19.57 -5.01
CA ILE A 73 -45.75 -18.12 -4.80
C ILE A 73 -47.04 -17.59 -5.40
N GLU A 74 -47.50 -16.43 -4.95
CA GLU A 74 -48.68 -15.78 -5.53
C GLU A 74 -48.51 -15.50 -7.02
N GLN A 75 -49.52 -15.63 -7.85
CA GLN A 75 -49.47 -15.14 -9.21
C GLN A 75 -49.38 -13.61 -9.28
N GLY A 76 -48.91 -13.06 -10.40
CA GLY A 76 -48.76 -11.64 -10.66
C GLY A 76 -47.35 -11.19 -10.99
N PRO A 77 -47.09 -9.86 -11.01
CA PRO A 77 -45.81 -9.30 -11.40
C PRO A 77 -44.73 -9.45 -10.33
N TYR A 78 -43.50 -9.77 -10.80
CA TYR A 78 -42.29 -9.95 -10.00
C TYR A 78 -41.10 -9.29 -10.63
N THR A 79 -40.16 -8.86 -9.78
CA THR A 79 -38.82 -8.45 -10.20
C THR A 79 -37.83 -9.53 -9.76
N VAL A 80 -37.05 -10.01 -10.71
CA VAL A 80 -36.03 -11.04 -10.51
C VAL A 80 -34.65 -10.42 -10.68
N GLY A 81 -33.86 -10.41 -9.63
CA GLY A 81 -32.46 -9.98 -9.64
C GLY A 81 -31.53 -11.19 -9.61
N VAL A 82 -30.55 -11.20 -10.50
CA VAL A 82 -29.51 -12.23 -10.55
C VAL A 82 -28.14 -11.56 -10.34
N VAL A 83 -27.38 -12.06 -9.37
CA VAL A 83 -26.04 -11.56 -9.00
C VAL A 83 -25.07 -12.73 -8.85
N LYS A 84 -23.90 -12.60 -9.45
CA LYS A 84 -22.79 -13.54 -9.26
C LYS A 84 -21.47 -12.78 -9.28
N SER A 85 -20.51 -13.20 -8.46
CA SER A 85 -19.15 -12.66 -8.48
C SER A 85 -18.54 -12.78 -9.89
N GLY A 86 -17.93 -11.70 -10.36
CA GLY A 86 -17.36 -11.62 -11.72
C GLY A 86 -18.37 -11.33 -12.83
N TYR A 87 -19.66 -11.12 -12.51
CA TYR A 87 -20.71 -10.85 -13.48
C TYR A 87 -21.45 -9.56 -13.15
N PHE A 88 -21.84 -8.82 -14.17
CA PHE A 88 -22.78 -7.73 -14.01
C PHE A 88 -24.14 -8.25 -13.58
N ARG A 89 -24.73 -7.55 -12.61
CA ARG A 89 -26.08 -7.84 -12.12
C ARG A 89 -27.09 -7.67 -13.25
N ASN A 90 -28.07 -8.59 -13.30
CA ASN A 90 -29.24 -8.44 -14.15
C ASN A 90 -30.48 -8.33 -13.29
N VAL A 91 -31.37 -7.41 -13.65
CA VAL A 91 -32.71 -7.26 -13.03
C VAL A 91 -33.74 -7.30 -14.13
N THR A 92 -34.65 -8.26 -14.06
CA THR A 92 -35.67 -8.51 -15.09
C THR A 92 -37.04 -8.59 -14.44
N GLU A 93 -38.06 -8.04 -15.07
CA GLU A 93 -39.45 -8.18 -14.64
C GLU A 93 -40.09 -9.37 -15.34
N THR A 94 -41.00 -10.02 -14.64
CA THR A 94 -41.79 -11.15 -15.17
C THR A 94 -43.14 -11.22 -14.47
N THR A 95 -44.10 -11.85 -15.12
CA THR A 95 -45.40 -12.15 -14.49
C THR A 95 -45.49 -13.66 -14.28
N VAL A 96 -45.80 -14.07 -13.07
CA VAL A 96 -46.03 -15.48 -12.71
C VAL A 96 -47.49 -15.79 -12.96
N ASP A 97 -47.77 -16.77 -13.84
CA ASP A 97 -49.04 -17.30 -14.13
C ASP A 97 -48.93 -18.84 -14.26
N GLY A 98 -49.33 -19.55 -13.20
CA GLY A 98 -49.08 -20.99 -13.05
C GLY A 98 -47.59 -21.31 -12.97
N GLU A 99 -47.13 -22.31 -13.74
CA GLU A 99 -45.72 -22.64 -13.90
C GLU A 99 -45.04 -21.72 -14.93
N THR A 100 -44.28 -20.75 -14.45
CA THR A 100 -43.61 -19.77 -15.32
C THR A 100 -42.12 -20.07 -15.42
N ARG A 101 -41.55 -19.91 -16.62
CA ARG A 101 -40.14 -20.04 -16.90
C ARG A 101 -39.56 -18.71 -17.40
N LEU A 102 -38.48 -18.25 -16.75
CA LEU A 102 -37.76 -17.03 -17.09
C LEU A 102 -36.30 -17.35 -17.42
N GLY A 103 -35.84 -17.00 -18.64
CA GLY A 103 -34.43 -17.00 -18.97
C GLY A 103 -33.80 -15.65 -18.58
N VAL A 104 -32.69 -15.69 -17.84
CA VAL A 104 -31.92 -14.50 -17.47
C VAL A 104 -30.50 -14.66 -17.97
N SER A 105 -30.06 -13.73 -18.83
CA SER A 105 -28.68 -13.69 -19.30
C SER A 105 -27.87 -12.72 -18.45
N ILE A 106 -26.73 -13.19 -17.95
CA ILE A 106 -25.72 -12.37 -17.27
C ILE A 106 -24.41 -12.40 -18.05
N ARG A 107 -23.58 -11.38 -17.91
CA ARG A 107 -22.29 -11.30 -18.59
C ARG A 107 -21.18 -11.06 -17.61
N GLN A 108 -20.04 -11.68 -17.84
CA GLN A 108 -18.80 -11.39 -17.10
C GLN A 108 -18.37 -9.96 -17.33
N GLY A 109 -17.73 -9.38 -16.31
CA GLY A 109 -17.22 -8.03 -16.40
C GLY A 109 -16.19 -7.70 -15.35
N SER A 110 -15.46 -6.65 -15.65
CA SER A 110 -14.48 -6.06 -14.76
C SER A 110 -14.70 -4.55 -14.67
N ILE A 111 -14.21 -3.99 -13.56
CA ILE A 111 -14.15 -2.54 -13.37
C ILE A 111 -12.73 -2.16 -12.98
N ARG A 112 -12.45 -0.87 -13.09
CA ARG A 112 -11.18 -0.30 -12.70
C ARG A 112 -11.13 -0.04 -11.20
N LEU A 113 -10.17 -0.67 -10.52
CA LEU A 113 -9.84 -0.43 -9.12
C LEU A 113 -8.56 0.42 -9.04
N GLY A 114 -8.66 1.64 -8.52
CA GLY A 114 -7.53 2.45 -8.12
C GLY A 114 -7.12 2.13 -6.69
N VAL A 115 -5.85 1.81 -6.46
CA VAL A 115 -5.29 1.64 -5.12
C VAL A 115 -4.27 2.74 -4.88
N ARG A 116 -4.45 3.50 -3.79
CA ARG A 116 -3.51 4.51 -3.32
C ARG A 116 -2.91 4.10 -2.00
N VAL A 117 -1.58 4.02 -1.92
CA VAL A 117 -0.84 3.65 -0.72
C VAL A 117 -0.18 4.89 -0.14
N VAL A 118 -0.39 5.14 1.15
CA VAL A 118 0.13 6.32 1.85
C VAL A 118 0.73 5.95 3.21
N ASP A 119 1.69 6.75 3.66
CA ASP A 119 2.23 6.73 5.01
C ASP A 119 1.54 7.85 5.84
N PRO A 120 0.74 7.49 6.85
CA PRO A 120 -0.04 8.42 7.63
C PRO A 120 0.78 9.18 8.69
N HIS A 121 2.05 8.84 8.90
CA HIS A 121 2.94 9.55 9.82
C HIS A 121 3.06 11.04 9.44
N PHE A 122 3.03 11.35 8.16
CA PHE A 122 3.17 12.70 7.65
C PHE A 122 1.83 13.43 7.53
N SER A 123 1.86 14.76 7.68
CA SER A 123 0.69 15.62 7.45
C SER A 123 0.99 16.65 6.34
N PRO A 124 0.36 16.55 5.14
CA PRO A 124 -0.55 15.47 4.70
C PRO A 124 0.15 14.12 4.53
N PRO A 125 -0.59 12.99 4.55
CA PRO A 125 -0.05 11.66 4.34
C PRO A 125 0.78 11.57 3.06
N ARG A 126 1.98 10.98 3.14
CA ARG A 126 2.89 10.87 1.99
C ARG A 126 2.58 9.62 1.16
N PRO A 127 2.62 9.73 -0.18
CA PRO A 127 2.49 8.56 -1.05
C PRO A 127 3.65 7.59 -0.83
N VAL A 128 3.35 6.29 -0.87
CA VAL A 128 4.33 5.22 -0.75
C VAL A 128 4.49 4.55 -2.11
N GLY A 129 5.51 4.96 -2.85
CA GLY A 129 5.88 4.34 -4.13
C GLY A 129 6.57 2.99 -3.94
N ASN A 130 6.56 2.18 -4.99
CA ASN A 130 7.19 0.87 -5.04
C ASN A 130 6.76 -0.08 -3.91
N ALA A 131 5.51 0.07 -3.41
CA ALA A 131 4.88 -0.89 -2.52
C ALA A 131 4.27 -2.03 -3.33
N THR A 132 4.37 -3.24 -2.85
CA THR A 132 3.74 -4.41 -3.45
C THR A 132 2.28 -4.45 -3.00
N VAL A 133 1.36 -4.47 -3.96
CA VAL A 133 -0.08 -4.61 -3.78
C VAL A 133 -0.49 -5.96 -4.35
N ARG A 134 -0.83 -6.91 -3.48
CA ARG A 134 -1.37 -8.20 -3.85
C ARG A 134 -2.89 -8.18 -3.70
N ILE A 135 -3.59 -8.53 -4.77
CA ILE A 135 -5.05 -8.69 -4.78
C ILE A 135 -5.34 -10.16 -5.00
N ALA A 136 -6.00 -10.79 -4.05
CA ALA A 136 -6.32 -12.21 -4.11
C ALA A 136 -7.08 -12.55 -5.40
N ASP A 137 -6.71 -13.66 -6.05
CA ASP A 137 -7.29 -14.16 -7.31
C ASP A 137 -7.16 -13.22 -8.53
N VAL A 138 -6.47 -12.07 -8.38
CA VAL A 138 -6.23 -11.10 -9.47
C VAL A 138 -4.75 -11.02 -9.82
N GLY A 139 -3.87 -10.83 -8.81
CA GLY A 139 -2.44 -10.74 -9.06
C GLY A 139 -1.68 -9.87 -8.08
N GLU A 140 -0.40 -9.66 -8.41
CA GLU A 140 0.52 -8.83 -7.65
C GLU A 140 1.05 -7.69 -8.51
N PHE A 141 1.04 -6.48 -7.97
CA PHE A 141 1.37 -5.24 -8.66
C PHE A 141 2.27 -4.37 -7.79
N ARG A 142 2.91 -3.35 -8.38
CA ARG A 142 3.70 -2.36 -7.65
C ARG A 142 3.12 -0.98 -7.83
N THR A 143 3.07 -0.20 -6.75
CA THR A 143 2.68 1.21 -6.84
C THR A 143 3.75 2.02 -7.56
N LEU A 144 3.30 2.99 -8.35
CA LEU A 144 4.15 4.02 -8.93
C LEU A 144 4.70 4.95 -7.82
N ASP A 145 5.62 5.85 -8.16
CA ASP A 145 6.20 6.81 -7.20
C ASP A 145 5.15 7.68 -6.50
N ALA A 146 4.05 7.97 -7.18
CA ALA A 146 2.89 8.66 -6.60
C ALA A 146 2.08 7.81 -5.60
N GLY A 147 2.53 6.58 -5.30
CA GLY A 147 1.84 5.67 -4.39
C GLY A 147 0.57 5.06 -4.98
N THR A 148 0.35 5.15 -6.28
CA THR A 148 -0.88 4.71 -6.95
C THR A 148 -0.65 3.50 -7.83
N GLN A 149 -1.68 2.65 -7.94
CA GLN A 149 -1.76 1.55 -8.90
C GLN A 149 -3.22 1.40 -9.35
N THR A 150 -3.41 1.08 -10.62
CA THR A 150 -4.74 0.84 -11.19
C THR A 150 -4.78 -0.55 -11.82
N VAL A 151 -5.82 -1.32 -11.53
CA VAL A 151 -5.97 -2.71 -11.94
C VAL A 151 -7.42 -2.98 -12.33
N ASP A 152 -7.65 -3.79 -13.35
CA ASP A 152 -8.99 -4.27 -13.66
C ASP A 152 -9.32 -5.48 -12.80
N VAL A 153 -10.45 -5.42 -12.10
CA VAL A 153 -10.90 -6.44 -11.16
C VAL A 153 -12.33 -6.89 -11.47
N PRO A 154 -12.69 -8.14 -11.15
CA PRO A 154 -14.04 -8.65 -11.38
C PRO A 154 -15.09 -7.83 -10.63
N VAL A 155 -16.25 -7.59 -11.26
CA VAL A 155 -17.39 -6.93 -10.64
C VAL A 155 -18.09 -7.81 -9.59
N ASN A 156 -18.81 -7.19 -8.66
CA ASN A 156 -19.66 -7.86 -7.66
C ASN A 156 -18.92 -8.92 -6.84
N THR A 157 -17.68 -8.59 -6.41
CA THR A 157 -16.83 -9.51 -5.64
C THR A 157 -16.20 -8.83 -4.43
N ASP A 158 -15.88 -9.62 -3.42
CA ASP A 158 -15.08 -9.17 -2.28
C ASP A 158 -13.63 -9.55 -2.54
N LEU A 159 -12.73 -8.55 -2.52
CA LEU A 159 -11.31 -8.73 -2.79
C LEU A 159 -10.50 -8.49 -1.53
N THR A 160 -9.60 -9.41 -1.21
CA THR A 160 -8.58 -9.19 -0.19
C THR A 160 -7.37 -8.51 -0.83
N ILE A 161 -7.05 -7.32 -0.34
CA ILE A 161 -5.91 -6.51 -0.76
C ILE A 161 -4.88 -6.52 0.35
N THR A 162 -3.70 -7.05 0.06
CA THR A 162 -2.54 -7.03 0.96
C THR A 162 -1.49 -6.07 0.41
N VAL A 163 -1.06 -5.10 1.22
CA VAL A 163 -0.01 -4.15 0.87
C VAL A 163 1.22 -4.44 1.70
N THR A 164 2.37 -4.60 1.05
CA THR A 164 3.67 -4.84 1.70
C THR A 164 4.75 -3.93 1.13
N LYS A 165 5.70 -3.55 1.97
CA LYS A 165 6.94 -2.88 1.58
C LYS A 165 8.02 -3.14 2.62
N ALA A 166 9.29 -3.23 2.19
CA ALA A 166 10.42 -3.36 3.12
C ALA A 166 10.43 -2.20 4.11
N ALA A 167 10.68 -2.49 5.37
CA ALA A 167 10.66 -1.56 6.51
C ALA A 167 9.26 -0.96 6.83
N TYR A 168 8.18 -1.53 6.31
CA TYR A 168 6.80 -1.17 6.65
C TYR A 168 6.03 -2.38 7.19
N ALA A 169 5.11 -2.13 8.10
CA ALA A 169 4.15 -3.13 8.52
C ALA A 169 3.17 -3.44 7.38
N ALA A 170 2.91 -4.72 7.14
CA ALA A 170 1.94 -5.14 6.15
C ALA A 170 0.52 -4.71 6.56
N ASN A 171 -0.30 -4.35 5.57
CA ASN A 171 -1.72 -4.05 5.75
C ASN A 171 -2.55 -4.98 4.87
N GLU A 172 -3.53 -5.63 5.46
CA GLU A 172 -4.49 -6.47 4.75
C GLU A 172 -5.92 -5.99 5.00
N THR A 173 -6.73 -5.94 3.95
CA THR A 173 -8.11 -5.45 4.04
C THR A 173 -8.95 -6.08 2.95
N THR A 174 -10.22 -6.36 3.25
CA THR A 174 -11.22 -6.77 2.27
C THR A 174 -11.98 -5.55 1.74
N VAL A 175 -12.19 -5.51 0.44
CA VAL A 175 -12.91 -4.46 -0.29
C VAL A 175 -14.02 -5.10 -1.10
N SER A 176 -15.26 -4.67 -0.88
CA SER A 176 -16.40 -5.07 -1.71
C SER A 176 -16.44 -4.23 -2.97
N VAL A 177 -16.35 -4.89 -4.11
CA VAL A 177 -16.36 -4.29 -5.44
C VAL A 177 -17.76 -4.41 -6.04
N GLY A 178 -18.33 -3.29 -6.48
CA GLY A 178 -19.60 -3.23 -7.20
C GLY A 178 -19.41 -3.28 -8.72
N GLU A 179 -20.16 -2.45 -9.43
CA GLU A 179 -20.18 -2.39 -10.90
C GLU A 179 -19.61 -1.07 -11.45
N GLU A 180 -19.18 -0.18 -10.56
CA GLU A 180 -18.58 1.11 -10.90
C GLU A 180 -17.11 1.13 -10.51
N ALA A 181 -16.31 1.93 -11.23
CA ALA A 181 -14.91 2.15 -10.88
C ALA A 181 -14.79 2.69 -9.46
N ILE A 182 -13.80 2.18 -8.70
CA ILE A 182 -13.62 2.51 -7.29
C ILE A 182 -12.16 2.87 -7.02
N GLU A 183 -11.93 3.82 -6.13
CA GLU A 183 -10.62 4.14 -5.57
C GLU A 183 -10.58 3.80 -4.08
N VAL A 184 -9.50 3.16 -3.64
CA VAL A 184 -9.27 2.81 -2.24
C VAL A 184 -7.92 3.32 -1.78
N THR A 185 -7.88 3.95 -0.61
CA THR A 185 -6.63 4.36 0.02
C THR A 185 -6.25 3.35 1.08
N ARG A 186 -4.97 2.95 1.09
CA ARG A 186 -4.38 2.05 2.08
C ARG A 186 -3.22 2.73 2.79
N SER A 187 -3.24 2.69 4.11
CA SER A 187 -2.19 3.27 4.93
C SER A 187 -1.28 2.17 5.42
N ILE A 188 0.03 2.37 5.24
CA ILE A 188 1.07 1.54 5.84
C ILE A 188 2.05 2.43 6.58
N SER A 189 2.42 2.05 7.79
CA SER A 189 3.40 2.75 8.62
C SER A 189 4.72 1.98 8.64
N ARG A 190 5.82 2.67 8.81
CA ARG A 190 7.12 2.00 8.97
C ARG A 190 7.08 1.07 10.17
N THR A 191 7.82 -0.02 10.09
CA THR A 191 8.00 -0.93 11.22
C THR A 191 8.75 -0.21 12.32
N PRO A 192 8.16 -0.07 13.52
CA PRO A 192 8.81 0.63 14.62
C PRO A 192 10.18 0.04 14.97
N LEU A 193 11.18 0.90 15.11
CA LEU A 193 12.53 0.54 15.54
C LEU A 193 13.12 1.62 16.47
N VAL A 194 14.21 1.29 17.13
CA VAL A 194 15.07 2.24 17.84
C VAL A 194 16.43 2.19 17.13
N ASN A 195 16.92 3.32 16.70
CA ASN A 195 18.26 3.45 16.13
C ASN A 195 19.10 4.32 17.08
N LEU A 196 20.26 3.80 17.48
CA LEU A 196 21.23 4.49 18.36
C LEU A 196 22.45 4.88 17.55
N THR A 197 22.90 6.12 17.69
CA THR A 197 24.16 6.60 17.12
C THR A 197 24.97 7.31 18.17
N ALA A 198 26.29 7.10 18.15
CA ALA A 198 27.21 7.88 18.96
C ALA A 198 27.75 9.06 18.13
N VAL A 199 27.78 10.25 18.75
CA VAL A 199 28.34 11.45 18.10
C VAL A 199 29.84 11.31 17.89
N ASN A 200 30.53 10.65 18.84
CA ASN A 200 31.95 10.37 18.77
C ASN A 200 32.20 8.89 19.06
N GLU A 201 32.85 8.20 18.16
CA GLU A 201 33.21 6.78 18.34
C GLU A 201 34.46 6.61 19.22
N ARG A 202 35.16 7.72 19.54
CA ARG A 202 36.36 7.71 20.35
C ARG A 202 36.34 8.89 21.33
N VAL A 203 36.50 8.62 22.62
CA VAL A 203 36.54 9.64 23.68
C VAL A 203 37.68 9.36 24.64
N VAL A 204 38.09 10.35 25.43
CA VAL A 204 39.11 10.18 26.49
C VAL A 204 38.42 9.63 27.74
N VAL A 205 39.11 8.74 28.48
CA VAL A 205 38.61 8.21 29.75
C VAL A 205 38.27 9.37 30.70
N GLY A 206 37.08 9.30 31.30
CA GLY A 206 36.52 10.35 32.15
C GLY A 206 35.63 11.35 31.40
N GLU A 207 35.70 11.39 30.08
CA GLU A 207 34.83 12.21 29.23
C GLU A 207 33.46 11.55 29.02
N ARG A 208 32.54 12.33 28.46
CA ARG A 208 31.21 11.86 28.13
C ARG A 208 31.07 11.64 26.61
N VAL A 209 30.54 10.47 26.24
CA VAL A 209 30.04 10.23 24.90
C VAL A 209 28.57 10.69 24.84
N VAL A 210 28.24 11.43 23.80
CA VAL A 210 26.84 11.79 23.50
C VAL A 210 26.32 10.80 22.50
N VAL A 211 25.19 10.19 22.86
CA VAL A 211 24.44 9.29 21.95
C VAL A 211 23.11 9.93 21.58
N ARG A 212 22.57 9.52 20.44
CA ARG A 212 21.24 9.94 19.97
C ARG A 212 20.41 8.72 19.60
N ALA A 213 19.23 8.60 20.20
CA ALA A 213 18.22 7.61 19.86
C ALA A 213 17.12 8.24 19.02
N VAL A 214 16.80 7.60 17.90
CA VAL A 214 15.73 8.01 17.00
C VAL A 214 14.85 6.82 16.62
N ASP A 215 13.62 7.11 16.24
CA ASP A 215 12.67 6.11 15.74
C ASP A 215 12.88 5.78 14.25
N GLU A 216 11.96 5.01 13.68
CA GLU A 216 11.96 4.59 12.27
C GLU A 216 11.80 5.76 11.28
N TYR A 217 11.35 6.93 11.72
CA TYR A 217 11.23 8.14 10.90
C TYR A 217 12.41 9.10 11.08
N GLY A 218 13.29 8.83 12.05
CA GLY A 218 14.41 9.67 12.41
C GLY A 218 14.06 10.73 13.45
N ASP A 219 12.85 10.63 14.03
CA ASP A 219 12.39 11.51 15.09
C ASP A 219 13.05 11.13 16.42
N PRO A 220 13.38 12.11 17.28
CA PRO A 220 14.03 11.84 18.54
C PRO A 220 13.12 11.06 19.49
N ILE A 221 13.67 10.06 20.18
CA ILE A 221 12.98 9.30 21.22
C ILE A 221 13.35 9.88 22.58
N GLU A 222 12.38 10.48 23.25
CA GLU A 222 12.51 10.91 24.66
C GLU A 222 12.34 9.71 25.59
N GLY A 223 13.13 9.66 26.67
CA GLY A 223 13.04 8.64 27.70
C GLY A 223 13.53 7.25 27.26
N ALA A 224 14.22 7.12 26.13
CA ALA A 224 14.89 5.87 25.78
C ALA A 224 15.96 5.54 26.81
N GLN A 225 15.94 4.32 27.32
CA GLN A 225 16.94 3.85 28.30
C GLN A 225 18.23 3.50 27.54
N VAL A 226 19.31 4.19 27.89
CA VAL A 226 20.65 3.92 27.35
C VAL A 226 21.42 3.11 28.38
N SER A 227 21.96 1.97 27.96
CA SER A 227 22.86 1.12 28.77
C SER A 227 24.30 1.21 28.26
N LEU A 228 25.24 1.09 29.18
CA LEU A 228 26.65 0.97 28.93
C LEU A 228 27.12 -0.39 29.46
N ASP A 229 27.68 -1.21 28.59
CA ASP A 229 28.15 -2.57 28.91
C ASP A 229 27.11 -3.43 29.67
N GLY A 230 25.80 -3.22 29.29
CA GLY A 230 24.65 -3.92 29.88
C GLY A 230 24.05 -3.27 31.13
N GLU A 231 24.66 -2.21 31.70
CA GLU A 231 24.10 -1.49 32.85
C GLU A 231 23.41 -0.19 32.40
N THR A 232 22.28 0.15 33.01
CA THR A 232 21.58 1.41 32.71
C THR A 232 22.44 2.60 33.10
N ALA A 233 22.73 3.47 32.14
CA ALA A 233 23.61 4.61 32.30
C ALA A 233 22.89 5.97 32.21
N ALA A 234 21.87 6.11 31.36
CA ALA A 234 21.17 7.36 31.17
C ALA A 234 19.79 7.15 30.52
N LEU A 235 18.97 8.21 30.53
CA LEU A 235 17.75 8.32 29.71
C LEU A 235 17.96 9.45 28.71
N THR A 236 17.38 9.30 27.49
CA THR A 236 17.40 10.36 26.48
C THR A 236 16.44 11.50 26.83
N GLY A 237 16.84 12.72 26.53
CA GLY A 237 15.98 13.90 26.62
C GLY A 237 15.03 14.06 25.44
N ALA A 238 14.28 15.17 25.41
CA ALA A 238 13.31 15.49 24.33
C ALA A 238 13.96 15.61 22.94
N ASP A 239 15.25 15.84 22.84
CA ASP A 239 16.04 15.86 21.61
C ASP A 239 16.59 14.47 21.20
N GLY A 240 16.20 13.42 21.96
CA GLY A 240 16.67 12.05 21.79
C GLY A 240 18.11 11.82 22.21
N ARG A 241 18.77 12.77 22.91
CA ARG A 241 20.18 12.66 23.28
C ARG A 241 20.34 12.25 24.74
N ALA A 242 21.43 11.49 25.00
CA ALA A 242 21.90 11.18 26.32
C ALA A 242 23.43 11.31 26.35
N ALA A 243 23.98 11.69 27.52
CA ALA A 243 25.42 11.78 27.73
C ALA A 243 25.86 10.73 28.75
N VAL A 244 26.67 9.77 28.31
CA VAL A 244 27.19 8.65 29.12
C VAL A 244 28.66 8.84 29.38
N ARG A 245 29.11 8.73 30.67
CA ARG A 245 30.50 8.86 31.03
C ARG A 245 31.22 7.53 30.93
N LEU A 246 32.40 7.51 30.26
CA LEU A 246 33.24 6.32 30.15
C LEU A 246 34.40 6.41 31.16
N GLU A 247 34.38 5.57 32.19
CA GLU A 247 35.34 5.64 33.29
C GLU A 247 36.56 4.74 33.12
N THR A 248 36.48 3.75 32.21
CA THR A 248 37.57 2.80 31.94
C THR A 248 38.05 2.92 30.50
N ALA A 249 39.30 2.55 30.25
CA ALA A 249 39.85 2.52 28.92
C ALA A 249 39.50 1.19 28.24
N GLY A 250 39.14 1.24 26.94
CA GLY A 250 38.82 0.05 26.17
C GLY A 250 37.61 0.28 25.23
N ASN A 251 37.09 -0.81 24.68
CA ASN A 251 35.86 -0.80 23.91
C ASN A 251 34.69 -0.90 24.89
N HIS A 252 33.71 -0.03 24.67
CA HIS A 252 32.46 -0.01 25.43
C HIS A 252 31.30 -0.19 24.47
N THR A 253 30.28 -0.94 24.88
CA THR A 253 29.07 -1.18 24.13
C THR A 253 27.94 -0.34 24.71
N LEU A 254 27.32 0.46 23.84
CA LEU A 254 26.16 1.26 24.16
C LEU A 254 24.93 0.67 23.42
N GLU A 255 23.85 0.51 24.16
CA GLU A 255 22.56 0.09 23.62
C GLU A 255 21.47 1.06 24.04
N ALA A 256 20.40 1.16 23.27
CA ALA A 256 19.23 1.92 23.66
C ALA A 256 17.98 1.05 23.56
N SER A 257 17.06 1.22 24.50
CA SER A 257 15.78 0.53 24.48
C SER A 257 14.62 1.51 24.71
N ALA A 258 13.56 1.35 23.95
CA ALA A 258 12.33 2.11 24.09
C ALA A 258 11.15 1.29 23.59
N ASN A 259 9.99 1.38 24.25
CA ASN A 259 8.75 0.73 23.83
C ASN A 259 8.89 -0.79 23.55
N GLY A 260 9.73 -1.49 24.35
CA GLY A 260 10.00 -2.92 24.20
C GLY A 260 10.88 -3.29 23.02
N ARG A 261 11.56 -2.32 22.39
CA ARG A 261 12.51 -2.52 21.29
C ARG A 261 13.90 -2.12 21.72
N ILE A 262 14.89 -2.81 21.18
CA ILE A 262 16.31 -2.60 21.49
C ILE A 262 17.00 -2.21 20.18
N ALA A 263 17.81 -1.16 20.24
CA ALA A 263 18.67 -0.72 19.13
C ALA A 263 19.80 -1.71 18.91
N GLU A 264 20.35 -1.74 17.70
CA GLU A 264 21.62 -2.40 17.49
C GLU A 264 22.71 -1.72 18.34
N PRO A 265 23.60 -2.51 18.97
CA PRO A 265 24.63 -1.97 19.83
C PRO A 265 25.66 -1.12 19.07
N VAL A 266 26.10 -0.03 19.71
CA VAL A 266 27.11 0.87 19.18
C VAL A 266 28.38 0.74 20.02
N THR A 267 29.51 0.49 19.39
CA THR A 267 30.82 0.41 20.08
C THR A 267 31.52 1.77 20.09
N VAL A 268 31.97 2.20 21.26
CA VAL A 268 32.75 3.41 21.44
C VAL A 268 34.06 3.05 22.16
N VAL A 269 35.15 3.68 21.74
CA VAL A 269 36.50 3.43 22.31
C VAL A 269 36.87 4.53 23.27
N ALA A 270 37.13 4.19 24.55
CA ALA A 270 37.69 5.09 25.51
C ALA A 270 39.23 4.95 25.55
N VAL A 271 39.95 6.05 25.35
CA VAL A 271 41.41 6.08 25.31
C VAL A 271 41.96 6.82 26.53
N ARG A 272 43.10 6.40 27.07
CA ARG A 272 43.78 7.12 28.15
C ARG A 272 44.33 8.45 27.63
N PRO A 273 44.35 9.52 28.49
CA PRO A 273 45.05 10.75 28.15
C PRO A 273 46.51 10.46 27.82
N GLY A 274 46.99 10.94 26.70
CA GLY A 274 48.39 10.74 26.27
C GLY A 274 48.65 9.48 25.43
N SER A 275 47.67 8.61 25.18
CA SER A 275 47.82 7.48 24.25
C SER A 275 47.59 7.84 22.78
N GLY A 276 47.69 9.10 22.40
CA GLY A 276 47.78 9.52 21.03
C GLY A 276 49.00 8.88 20.39
N THR A 277 48.87 8.24 19.25
CA THR A 277 49.97 7.81 18.40
C THR A 277 50.92 9.01 18.30
N ALA A 278 52.11 8.88 18.86
CA ALA A 278 53.13 9.88 18.65
C ALA A 278 53.28 10.04 17.12
N THR A 279 52.81 11.17 16.62
CA THR A 279 53.20 11.57 15.27
C THR A 279 54.72 11.53 15.30
N ALA A 280 55.33 10.63 14.56
CA ALA A 280 56.77 10.53 14.47
C ALA A 280 57.26 11.93 14.15
N THR A 281 57.88 12.59 15.14
CA THR A 281 58.61 13.83 14.95
C THR A 281 59.63 13.48 13.91
N ALA A 282 59.50 14.04 12.73
CA ALA A 282 60.51 13.88 11.67
C ALA A 282 61.82 14.30 12.30
N VAL A 283 62.70 13.34 12.50
CA VAL A 283 64.12 13.59 12.83
C VAL A 283 64.61 14.47 11.71
N ARG A 284 64.92 15.73 12.03
CA ARG A 284 65.65 16.59 11.08
C ARG A 284 67.01 15.94 10.89
N THR A 285 67.19 15.26 9.78
CA THR A 285 68.49 14.90 9.30
C THR A 285 69.11 16.22 8.85
N ASP A 286 70.14 16.69 9.58
CA ASP A 286 70.90 17.81 9.19
C ASP A 286 71.47 17.54 7.76
N THR A 287 70.92 18.20 6.76
CA THR A 287 71.39 18.19 5.40
C THR A 287 72.69 19.01 5.40
N PRO A 288 73.83 18.43 5.00
CA PRO A 288 75.04 19.19 4.93
C PRO A 288 74.88 20.36 3.97
N SER A 289 75.39 21.54 4.37
CA SER A 289 75.39 22.79 3.63
C SER A 289 75.97 22.57 2.24
N PRO A 290 75.34 23.01 1.15
CA PRO A 290 75.92 22.90 -0.19
C PRO A 290 77.14 23.80 -0.33
N THR A 291 78.27 23.22 -0.76
CA THR A 291 79.52 23.91 -1.21
C THR A 291 79.09 24.81 -2.39
N PRO A 292 79.64 26.08 -2.45
CA PRO A 292 79.33 26.99 -3.54
C PRO A 292 79.94 26.50 -4.86
N THR A 293 79.15 26.28 -5.86
CA THR A 293 79.54 25.99 -7.23
C THR A 293 79.89 27.32 -7.94
N PRO A 294 80.93 27.39 -8.68
CA PRO A 294 81.37 28.62 -9.40
C PRO A 294 80.39 28.95 -10.53
N THR A 295 80.11 30.23 -10.66
CA THR A 295 79.32 30.88 -11.71
C THR A 295 79.90 30.65 -13.10
N PRO A 296 79.17 30.20 -14.09
CA PRO A 296 79.58 30.34 -15.50
C PRO A 296 79.00 31.64 -16.10
N GLU A 297 79.84 32.29 -16.86
CA GLU A 297 79.60 33.50 -17.66
C GLU A 297 78.55 33.29 -18.76
N PRO A 298 77.93 34.39 -19.25
CA PRO A 298 76.79 34.33 -20.16
C PRO A 298 77.26 34.14 -21.62
N THR A 299 76.62 33.25 -22.31
CA THR A 299 76.70 33.16 -23.79
C THR A 299 75.35 33.43 -24.43
N THR A 300 75.46 34.35 -25.36
CA THR A 300 74.43 34.97 -26.19
C THR A 300 73.69 34.02 -27.13
N SER A 301 72.45 34.35 -27.33
CA SER A 301 71.59 34.32 -28.54
C SER A 301 71.50 33.09 -29.43
N ALA A 302 70.30 32.63 -29.65
CA ALA A 302 69.72 32.54 -31.01
C ALA A 302 68.25 32.04 -30.94
N THR A 303 67.32 32.92 -31.27
CA THR A 303 66.36 32.87 -32.39
C THR A 303 65.39 31.65 -32.47
N ILE A 304 64.12 31.98 -32.29
CA ILE A 304 62.88 31.45 -32.76
C ILE A 304 62.89 30.69 -34.12
N PRO A 305 61.92 29.78 -34.51
CA PRO A 305 60.49 29.97 -34.45
C PRO A 305 59.68 28.68 -34.22
N GLY A 306 58.45 28.80 -33.75
CA GLY A 306 57.28 28.74 -34.62
C GLY A 306 56.26 27.66 -34.30
N PHE A 307 55.02 28.10 -34.32
CA PHE A 307 53.73 27.39 -34.64
C PHE A 307 53.17 26.47 -33.62
N THR A 308 51.94 26.58 -33.31
CA THR A 308 50.61 27.12 -33.61
C THR A 308 49.56 26.25 -32.97
N LEU A 309 48.65 26.91 -32.35
CA LEU A 309 47.18 26.71 -32.42
C LEU A 309 46.55 25.31 -32.30
N GLY A 310 45.56 25.24 -31.44
CA GLY A 310 44.48 24.30 -31.57
C GLY A 310 43.51 24.33 -30.39
N ALA A 311 42.76 25.43 -30.26
CA ALA A 311 41.53 25.47 -29.50
C ALA A 311 40.45 24.78 -30.31
N THR A 312 39.58 24.02 -29.67
CA THR A 312 38.19 23.98 -30.08
C THR A 312 37.28 23.52 -28.93
N LEU A 313 36.54 24.46 -28.50
CA LEU A 313 35.24 24.37 -27.80
C LEU A 313 34.23 23.73 -28.76
N ALA A 314 33.36 22.85 -28.28
CA ALA A 314 32.08 22.62 -28.90
C ALA A 314 31.04 22.27 -27.83
N ALA A 315 30.30 23.29 -27.43
CA ALA A 315 28.97 23.16 -26.81
C ALA A 315 27.96 22.87 -27.93
N LEU A 316 27.06 21.95 -27.73
CA LEU A 316 25.88 21.76 -28.57
C LEU A 316 24.62 21.67 -27.69
N VAL A 317 23.95 22.80 -27.63
CA VAL A 317 22.56 22.96 -27.25
C VAL A 317 21.71 22.65 -28.49
N ALA A 318 20.75 21.76 -28.40
CA ALA A 318 19.70 21.61 -29.39
C ALA A 318 18.34 21.74 -28.71
N ALA A 319 17.77 22.93 -28.83
CA ALA A 319 16.35 23.18 -28.65
C ALA A 319 15.62 22.81 -29.94
N ALA A 320 14.56 22.06 -29.87
CA ALA A 320 13.62 21.90 -30.98
C ALA A 320 12.27 22.47 -30.59
N LEU A 321 11.91 23.53 -31.29
CA LEU A 321 10.66 24.25 -31.21
C LEU A 321 9.54 23.52 -31.96
N VAL A 322 8.40 23.60 -31.37
CA VAL A 322 7.01 23.48 -31.85
C VAL A 322 6.78 24.09 -33.25
N THR A 323 5.96 23.42 -34.06
CA THR A 323 5.15 24.08 -35.07
C THR A 323 3.70 23.63 -35.00
N LEU A 324 2.85 24.59 -34.75
CA LEU A 324 1.41 24.57 -34.95
C LEU A 324 1.08 24.33 -36.44
N GLY A 325 0.13 23.45 -36.72
CA GLY A 325 -0.56 23.35 -38.01
C GLY A 325 -2.07 23.41 -37.83
N ARG A 326 -2.61 24.56 -38.16
CA ARG A 326 -4.03 24.95 -38.14
C ARG A 326 -4.60 24.75 -39.56
N ARG A 327 -5.84 24.25 -39.63
CA ARG A 327 -6.82 24.31 -40.77
C ARG A 327 -7.40 22.91 -40.99
N GLY A 328 -8.68 22.76 -41.17
CA GLY A 328 -9.75 23.65 -41.59
C GLY A 328 -11.08 22.92 -41.68
N ARG A 329 -12.03 23.60 -41.46
CA ARG A 329 -13.45 23.66 -41.69
C ARG A 329 -13.90 23.10 -43.07
N ARG A 330 -15.01 22.31 -43.08
CA ARG A 330 -16.21 22.42 -43.94
C ARG A 330 -16.97 21.10 -43.95
N ASP A 331 -18.19 21.20 -43.48
CA ASP A 331 -19.48 21.15 -44.25
C ASP A 331 -19.75 19.81 -44.97
N ASP A 332 -20.63 19.00 -44.40
CA ASP A 332 -22.04 18.79 -44.83
C ASP A 332 -22.77 17.99 -43.74
#